data_eecfb71a78d9cd49fa137507ff58a33d
#
_entry.id   eecfb71a78d9cd49fa137507ff58a33d
#
_cell.length_a   1.000
_cell.length_b   1.000
_cell.length_c   1.000
_cell.angle_alpha   90.00
_cell.angle_beta   90.00
_cell.angle_gamma   90.00
#
_symmetry.space_group_name_H-M   'P 1'
#
loop_
_entity.id
_entity.type
_entity.pdbx_description
1 polymer ?
#
loop_
_entity_poly.entity_id
_entity_poly.type
_entity_poly.pdbx_seq_one_letter_code
_entity_poly.pdbx_strand_id
1 'polypeptide(L)'
;MKILFAGGGTAGHINPALAIANRVRELYSDTEVHFVGTKEGLEAGLIPHSGFPIDFIKVHGFERKLSFGTLKTAAELPAAVAASKKIIKKFKPDVVVGTGGYVCGPVLYAAARLKIPTLVHESNAFPGITTKILSRYVDEVAIGIDDGRKFIPDAKNIVFTGNPVRPSILTVERSAARAELNLDDRPFVIIFGGSLGARDFNKAAADWICSVADSHKYRILMGTGKLNQYDAVMKRFADNGVDTEKYDDITISEYIYNMDVAMNAADLVISRAGASTLAELTAIGKPAILVPSPYVTDNHQEHNARAIERGGGAAVIPEAELSAKSIDAAVSDIVSSKTKLVEMGTNSAKMGVPDSADRICKEVLRLIDKNK
;
A
#
# COMPACT_ATOMS: atom_id res chain seq x y z
N MET A 1 -2.12 26.89 -9.37
CA MET A 1 -3.33 26.15 -8.99
C MET A 1 -3.27 25.77 -7.53
N LYS A 2 -4.43 25.51 -6.88
CA LYS A 2 -4.50 25.19 -5.44
C LYS A 2 -5.16 23.84 -5.25
N ILE A 3 -4.47 22.90 -4.62
CA ILE A 3 -4.98 21.55 -4.37
C ILE A 3 -5.01 21.27 -2.87
N LEU A 4 -6.18 20.87 -2.37
CA LEU A 4 -6.35 20.46 -0.99
C LEU A 4 -6.42 18.95 -0.90
N PHE A 5 -5.51 18.35 -0.14
CA PHE A 5 -5.50 16.91 0.13
C PHE A 5 -6.14 16.58 1.47
N ALA A 6 -6.84 15.46 1.53
CA ALA A 6 -7.35 14.87 2.75
C ALA A 6 -7.02 13.37 2.81
N GLY A 7 -6.30 12.95 3.84
CA GLY A 7 -5.93 11.56 4.02
C GLY A 7 -5.22 11.37 5.35
N GLY A 8 -5.50 10.27 6.05
CA GLY A 8 -4.89 10.10 7.36
C GLY A 8 -5.21 8.76 8.03
N GLY A 9 -4.75 8.65 9.27
CA GLY A 9 -4.89 7.49 10.13
C GLY A 9 -3.84 6.41 9.89
N THR A 10 -3.51 6.08 8.65
CA THR A 10 -2.50 5.05 8.32
C THR A 10 -1.58 5.49 7.19
N ALA A 11 -0.37 4.92 7.14
CA ALA A 11 0.57 5.16 6.04
C ALA A 11 -0.01 4.78 4.67
N GLY A 12 -0.90 3.78 4.62
CA GLY A 12 -1.60 3.37 3.39
C GLY A 12 -2.48 4.45 2.77
N HIS A 13 -2.96 5.43 3.56
CA HIS A 13 -3.70 6.58 3.06
C HIS A 13 -2.81 7.81 2.84
N ILE A 14 -1.76 7.97 3.66
CA ILE A 14 -0.88 9.13 3.61
C ILE A 14 0.09 9.04 2.42
N ASN A 15 0.70 7.89 2.19
CA ASN A 15 1.69 7.70 1.13
C ASN A 15 1.14 7.97 -0.28
N PRO A 16 -0.06 7.49 -0.67
CA PRO A 16 -0.66 7.88 -1.94
C PRO A 16 -0.89 9.38 -2.07
N ALA A 17 -1.35 10.05 -1.00
CA ALA A 17 -1.53 11.50 -1.01
C ALA A 17 -0.21 12.25 -1.25
N LEU A 18 0.85 11.85 -0.54
CA LEU A 18 2.19 12.42 -0.71
C LEU A 18 2.76 12.17 -2.11
N ALA A 19 2.57 10.96 -2.65
CA ALA A 19 3.04 10.62 -3.99
C ALA A 19 2.36 11.48 -5.06
N ILE A 20 1.03 11.65 -4.99
CA ILE A 20 0.26 12.51 -5.90
C ILE A 20 0.68 13.97 -5.73
N ALA A 21 0.80 14.47 -4.49
CA ALA A 21 1.17 15.85 -4.19
C ALA A 21 2.57 16.19 -4.70
N ASN A 22 3.55 15.31 -4.51
CA ASN A 22 4.90 15.48 -5.04
C ASN A 22 4.88 15.50 -6.56
N ARG A 23 4.17 14.55 -7.20
CA ARG A 23 4.11 14.48 -8.65
C ARG A 23 3.46 15.70 -9.28
N VAL A 24 2.40 16.22 -8.66
CA VAL A 24 1.80 17.49 -9.11
C VAL A 24 2.78 18.64 -9.02
N ARG A 25 3.57 18.77 -7.93
CA ARG A 25 4.58 19.82 -7.79
C ARG A 25 5.74 19.69 -8.78
N GLU A 26 6.13 18.46 -9.12
CA GLU A 26 7.12 18.19 -10.17
C GLU A 26 6.65 18.66 -11.54
N LEU A 27 5.38 18.37 -11.87
CA LEU A 27 4.79 18.73 -13.17
C LEU A 27 4.41 20.23 -13.26
N TYR A 28 4.02 20.83 -12.12
CA TYR A 28 3.48 22.18 -12.03
C TYR A 28 4.02 22.89 -10.79
N SER A 29 5.20 23.48 -10.91
CA SER A 29 5.97 24.08 -9.79
C SER A 29 5.21 25.17 -9.03
N ASP A 30 4.31 25.92 -9.70
CA ASP A 30 3.51 26.98 -9.09
C ASP A 30 2.25 26.47 -8.37
N THR A 31 2.13 25.15 -8.12
CA THR A 31 0.99 24.58 -7.43
C THR A 31 1.10 24.75 -5.92
N GLU A 32 0.12 25.40 -5.33
CA GLU A 32 -0.05 25.44 -3.87
C GLU A 32 -0.76 24.16 -3.41
N VAL A 33 -0.04 23.37 -2.63
CA VAL A 33 -0.57 22.13 -2.02
C VAL A 33 -0.75 22.32 -0.52
N HIS A 34 -1.92 21.96 -0.01
CA HIS A 34 -2.24 21.98 1.41
C HIS A 34 -2.94 20.70 1.84
N PHE A 35 -2.74 20.29 3.08
CA PHE A 35 -3.34 19.05 3.62
C PHE A 35 -4.34 19.35 4.73
N VAL A 36 -5.26 18.42 4.93
CA VAL A 36 -6.14 18.36 6.11
C VAL A 36 -5.99 16.98 6.75
N GLY A 37 -5.73 16.97 8.04
CA GLY A 37 -5.53 15.76 8.85
C GLY A 37 -6.14 15.87 10.24
N THR A 38 -5.72 14.97 11.14
CA THR A 38 -5.97 15.03 12.59
C THR A 38 -4.66 15.20 13.35
N LYS A 39 -4.72 15.78 14.54
CA LYS A 39 -3.52 15.99 15.37
C LYS A 39 -2.94 14.69 15.92
N GLU A 40 -3.79 13.69 16.12
CA GLU A 40 -3.46 12.40 16.72
C GLU A 40 -3.01 11.36 15.69
N GLY A 41 -3.21 11.63 14.39
CA GLY A 41 -2.87 10.71 13.31
C GLY A 41 -1.40 10.81 12.88
N LEU A 42 -0.92 9.78 12.17
CA LEU A 42 0.44 9.75 11.60
C LEU A 42 0.70 10.92 10.65
N GLU A 43 -0.34 11.45 10.02
CA GLU A 43 -0.28 12.58 9.10
C GLU A 43 0.26 13.85 9.77
N ALA A 44 0.03 14.03 11.08
CA ALA A 44 0.51 15.19 11.82
C ALA A 44 2.04 15.33 11.83
N GLY A 45 2.76 14.21 11.75
CA GLY A 45 4.22 14.18 11.64
C GLY A 45 4.72 14.04 10.20
N LEU A 46 4.12 13.11 9.43
CA LEU A 46 4.62 12.74 8.10
C LEU A 46 4.43 13.86 7.06
N ILE A 47 3.30 14.58 7.08
CA ILE A 47 3.02 15.63 6.10
C ILE A 47 3.98 16.82 6.24
N PRO A 48 4.17 17.41 7.45
CA PRO A 48 5.15 18.48 7.62
C PRO A 48 6.58 18.04 7.33
N HIS A 49 6.96 16.81 7.72
CA HIS A 49 8.27 16.26 7.39
C HIS A 49 8.53 16.15 5.88
N SER A 50 7.46 15.96 5.10
CA SER A 50 7.50 15.94 3.63
C SER A 50 7.42 17.33 3.00
N GLY A 51 7.47 18.42 3.78
CA GLY A 51 7.50 19.80 3.31
C GLY A 51 6.16 20.36 2.85
N PHE A 52 5.04 19.81 3.36
CA PHE A 52 3.69 20.31 3.06
C PHE A 52 3.01 20.90 4.29
N PRO A 53 2.27 22.01 4.13
CA PRO A 53 1.44 22.57 5.19
C PRO A 53 0.21 21.69 5.45
N ILE A 54 -0.22 21.64 6.72
CA ILE A 54 -1.38 20.87 7.14
C ILE A 54 -2.23 21.66 8.15
N ASP A 55 -3.54 21.67 7.93
CA ASP A 55 -4.54 22.09 8.90
C ASP A 55 -5.20 20.86 9.55
N PHE A 56 -5.71 21.02 10.76
CA PHE A 56 -6.28 19.91 11.54
C PHE A 56 -7.76 20.10 11.77
N ILE A 57 -8.52 19.00 11.66
CA ILE A 57 -9.89 18.87 12.10
C ILE A 57 -9.98 17.81 13.20
N LYS A 58 -11.01 17.92 14.05
CA LYS A 58 -11.28 16.89 15.04
C LYS A 58 -12.32 15.93 14.48
N VAL A 59 -11.90 14.69 14.23
CA VAL A 59 -12.77 13.59 13.78
C VAL A 59 -12.11 12.27 14.16
N HIS A 60 -12.91 11.29 14.56
CA HIS A 60 -12.45 9.94 14.88
C HIS A 60 -13.01 8.92 13.88
N GLY A 61 -12.34 7.78 13.76
CA GLY A 61 -12.84 6.65 12.99
C GLY A 61 -14.08 6.03 13.67
N PHE A 62 -14.99 5.50 12.87
CA PHE A 62 -16.14 4.76 13.41
C PHE A 62 -15.64 3.42 14.01
N GLU A 63 -16.00 3.19 15.26
CA GLU A 63 -15.86 1.86 15.86
C GLU A 63 -16.84 0.89 15.20
N ARG A 64 -16.43 -0.37 15.02
CA ARG A 64 -17.25 -1.39 14.33
C ARG A 64 -18.46 -1.88 15.14
N LYS A 65 -18.49 -1.60 16.44
CA LYS A 65 -19.60 -1.96 17.32
C LYS A 65 -20.42 -0.71 17.62
N LEU A 66 -21.74 -0.89 17.68
CA LEU A 66 -22.62 0.13 18.24
C LEU A 66 -22.20 0.36 19.69
N SER A 67 -21.45 1.42 19.93
CA SER A 67 -20.89 1.81 21.20
C SER A 67 -21.18 3.30 21.46
N PHE A 68 -20.99 3.75 22.69
CA PHE A 68 -20.99 5.18 22.99
C PHE A 68 -19.97 5.95 22.15
N GLY A 69 -18.86 5.30 21.77
CA GLY A 69 -17.85 5.85 20.85
C GLY A 69 -18.44 6.15 19.46
N THR A 70 -19.23 5.24 18.90
CA THR A 70 -19.90 5.42 17.61
C THR A 70 -20.88 6.60 17.62
N LEU A 71 -21.67 6.74 18.70
CA LEU A 71 -22.59 7.89 18.87
C LEU A 71 -21.82 9.22 18.99
N LYS A 72 -20.72 9.23 19.73
CA LYS A 72 -19.85 10.40 19.88
C LYS A 72 -19.23 10.79 18.52
N THR A 73 -18.70 9.84 17.76
CA THR A 73 -18.14 10.08 16.41
C THR A 73 -19.22 10.63 15.47
N ALA A 74 -20.44 10.09 15.49
CA ALA A 74 -21.54 10.60 14.69
C ALA A 74 -21.92 12.06 15.07
N ALA A 75 -21.89 12.40 16.35
CA ALA A 75 -22.13 13.76 16.82
C ALA A 75 -21.01 14.74 16.47
N GLU A 76 -19.77 14.27 16.29
CA GLU A 76 -18.62 15.09 15.86
C GLU A 76 -18.64 15.44 14.37
N LEU A 77 -19.30 14.64 13.52
CA LEU A 77 -19.30 14.82 12.06
C LEU A 77 -19.79 16.21 11.61
N PRO A 78 -20.90 16.76 12.12
CA PRO A 78 -21.35 18.10 11.70
C PRO A 78 -20.31 19.19 12.01
N ALA A 79 -19.64 19.10 13.17
CA ALA A 79 -18.58 20.02 13.57
C ALA A 79 -17.34 19.86 12.67
N ALA A 80 -16.95 18.62 12.35
CA ALA A 80 -15.85 18.33 11.42
C ALA A 80 -16.13 18.85 10.00
N VAL A 81 -17.36 18.71 9.50
CA VAL A 81 -17.80 19.28 8.21
C VAL A 81 -17.76 20.81 8.25
N ALA A 82 -18.20 21.44 9.35
CA ALA A 82 -18.15 22.90 9.50
C ALA A 82 -16.69 23.42 9.54
N ALA A 83 -15.80 22.73 10.27
CA ALA A 83 -14.37 23.03 10.30
C ALA A 83 -13.74 22.88 8.90
N SER A 84 -14.05 21.79 8.20
CA SER A 84 -13.61 21.55 6.82
C SER A 84 -14.05 22.67 5.88
N LYS A 85 -15.32 23.10 5.96
CA LYS A 85 -15.83 24.26 5.17
C LYS A 85 -15.04 25.53 5.45
N LYS A 86 -14.64 25.78 6.71
CA LYS A 86 -13.85 26.96 7.06
C LYS A 86 -12.46 26.91 6.42
N ILE A 87 -11.79 25.77 6.46
CA ILE A 87 -10.48 25.56 5.84
C ILE A 87 -10.59 25.74 4.32
N ILE A 88 -11.55 25.08 3.68
CA ILE A 88 -11.80 25.16 2.23
C ILE A 88 -12.05 26.61 1.79
N LYS A 89 -12.91 27.35 2.51
CA LYS A 89 -13.19 28.76 2.19
C LYS A 89 -11.98 29.68 2.36
N LYS A 90 -11.11 29.37 3.34
CA LYS A 90 -9.85 30.13 3.57
C LYS A 90 -8.83 29.85 2.46
N PHE A 91 -8.58 28.57 2.15
CA PHE A 91 -7.57 28.16 1.18
C PHE A 91 -8.03 28.37 -0.27
N LYS A 92 -9.33 28.22 -0.57
CA LYS A 92 -9.97 28.35 -1.89
C LYS A 92 -9.32 27.40 -2.91
N PRO A 93 -9.39 26.06 -2.68
CA PRO A 93 -8.81 25.11 -3.60
C PRO A 93 -9.58 25.04 -4.92
N ASP A 94 -8.86 24.78 -6.01
CA ASP A 94 -9.42 24.48 -7.34
C ASP A 94 -10.00 23.05 -7.37
N VAL A 95 -9.45 22.16 -6.54
CA VAL A 95 -9.87 20.75 -6.41
C VAL A 95 -9.53 20.21 -5.01
N VAL A 96 -10.33 19.26 -4.54
CA VAL A 96 -10.07 18.53 -3.28
C VAL A 96 -9.86 17.05 -3.58
N VAL A 97 -8.72 16.51 -3.14
CA VAL A 97 -8.31 15.11 -3.37
C VAL A 97 -8.29 14.37 -2.04
N GLY A 98 -9.03 13.27 -1.95
CA GLY A 98 -9.01 12.36 -0.81
C GLY A 98 -8.29 11.05 -1.13
N THR A 99 -7.59 10.49 -0.15
CA THR A 99 -6.86 9.21 -0.34
C THR A 99 -7.25 8.16 0.69
N GLY A 100 -8.35 8.38 1.39
CA GLY A 100 -8.87 7.44 2.37
C GLY A 100 -8.67 7.87 3.83
N GLY A 101 -9.17 7.03 4.72
CA GLY A 101 -9.23 7.34 6.15
C GLY A 101 -10.43 8.20 6.54
N TYR A 102 -10.67 8.30 7.84
CA TYR A 102 -11.84 8.99 8.39
C TYR A 102 -11.84 10.51 8.16
N VAL A 103 -10.67 11.12 7.96
CA VAL A 103 -10.52 12.54 7.62
C VAL A 103 -11.15 12.91 6.28
N CYS A 104 -11.07 12.00 5.30
CA CYS A 104 -11.65 12.23 3.96
C CYS A 104 -13.14 12.51 4.00
N GLY A 105 -13.88 11.83 4.88
CA GLY A 105 -15.34 11.94 4.96
C GLY A 105 -15.83 13.39 5.05
N PRO A 106 -15.55 14.10 6.13
CA PRO A 106 -16.02 15.47 6.31
C PRO A 106 -15.42 16.46 5.31
N VAL A 107 -14.17 16.27 4.88
CA VAL A 107 -13.48 17.21 3.95
C VAL A 107 -14.06 17.13 2.55
N LEU A 108 -14.14 15.93 1.97
CA LEU A 108 -14.68 15.77 0.62
C LEU A 108 -16.18 16.02 0.56
N TYR A 109 -16.93 15.62 1.58
CA TYR A 109 -18.34 15.97 1.68
C TYR A 109 -18.55 17.49 1.72
N ALA A 110 -17.75 18.22 2.50
CA ALA A 110 -17.81 19.68 2.57
C ALA A 110 -17.48 20.31 1.20
N ALA A 111 -16.44 19.82 0.51
CA ALA A 111 -16.04 20.29 -0.81
C ALA A 111 -17.15 20.07 -1.86
N ALA A 112 -17.71 18.86 -1.93
CA ALA A 112 -18.82 18.52 -2.82
C ALA A 112 -20.05 19.42 -2.57
N ARG A 113 -20.38 19.70 -1.31
CA ARG A 113 -21.47 20.63 -0.94
C ARG A 113 -21.17 22.10 -1.29
N LEU A 114 -19.92 22.47 -1.41
CA LEU A 114 -19.48 23.79 -1.89
C LEU A 114 -19.29 23.85 -3.40
N LYS A 115 -19.60 22.75 -4.13
CA LYS A 115 -19.44 22.60 -5.59
C LYS A 115 -17.99 22.78 -6.05
N ILE A 116 -17.02 22.43 -5.23
CA ILE A 116 -15.62 22.38 -5.61
C ILE A 116 -15.35 20.98 -6.17
N PRO A 117 -14.61 20.85 -7.27
CA PRO A 117 -14.24 19.56 -7.85
C PRO A 117 -13.62 18.61 -6.81
N THR A 118 -14.02 17.33 -6.86
CA THR A 118 -13.63 16.34 -5.86
C THR A 118 -13.21 15.03 -6.51
N LEU A 119 -12.06 14.53 -6.09
CA LEU A 119 -11.57 13.19 -6.42
C LEU A 119 -11.29 12.42 -5.14
N VAL A 120 -11.74 11.17 -5.04
CA VAL A 120 -11.28 10.24 -4.00
C VAL A 120 -10.52 9.10 -4.63
N HIS A 121 -9.32 8.82 -4.13
CA HIS A 121 -8.53 7.66 -4.52
C HIS A 121 -8.74 6.53 -3.51
N GLU A 122 -9.06 5.33 -4.02
CA GLU A 122 -9.19 4.10 -3.25
C GLU A 122 -8.11 3.11 -3.64
N SER A 123 -7.27 2.77 -2.68
CA SER A 123 -6.12 1.91 -2.94
C SER A 123 -6.46 0.42 -2.99
N ASN A 124 -7.51 -0.02 -2.32
CA ASN A 124 -7.82 -1.44 -2.12
C ASN A 124 -8.85 -1.97 -3.12
N ALA A 125 -8.81 -3.28 -3.38
CA ALA A 125 -9.81 -3.99 -4.16
C ALA A 125 -11.20 -4.00 -3.48
N PHE A 126 -11.24 -3.88 -2.15
CA PHE A 126 -12.47 -3.69 -1.39
C PHE A 126 -12.47 -2.29 -0.76
N PRO A 127 -13.25 -1.36 -1.28
CA PRO A 127 -13.28 0.03 -0.80
C PRO A 127 -13.68 0.16 0.66
N GLY A 128 -12.99 1.05 1.36
CA GLY A 128 -13.34 1.40 2.73
C GLY A 128 -14.72 2.08 2.83
N ILE A 129 -15.34 2.04 4.01
CA ILE A 129 -16.67 2.61 4.25
C ILE A 129 -16.73 4.10 3.89
N THR A 130 -15.67 4.86 4.15
CA THR A 130 -15.59 6.28 3.80
C THR A 130 -15.66 6.47 2.29
N THR A 131 -14.92 5.70 1.50
CA THR A 131 -14.97 5.75 0.04
C THR A 131 -16.35 5.35 -0.49
N LYS A 132 -16.96 4.29 0.06
CA LYS A 132 -18.32 3.85 -0.32
C LYS A 132 -19.36 4.94 -0.10
N ILE A 133 -19.29 5.66 1.02
CA ILE A 133 -20.20 6.78 1.29
C ILE A 133 -19.90 7.95 0.36
N LEU A 134 -18.63 8.33 0.24
CA LEU A 134 -18.21 9.49 -0.58
C LEU A 134 -18.47 9.30 -2.07
N SER A 135 -18.43 8.08 -2.59
CA SER A 135 -18.61 7.79 -4.02
C SER A 135 -19.90 8.38 -4.61
N ARG A 136 -20.95 8.55 -3.78
CA ARG A 136 -22.22 9.16 -4.17
C ARG A 136 -22.16 10.69 -4.29
N TYR A 137 -21.17 11.32 -3.66
CA TYR A 137 -21.08 12.78 -3.54
C TYR A 137 -19.97 13.38 -4.39
N VAL A 138 -18.81 12.71 -4.45
CA VAL A 138 -17.64 13.18 -5.20
C VAL A 138 -17.89 13.13 -6.72
N ASP A 139 -17.10 13.90 -7.46
CA ASP A 139 -17.20 13.92 -8.90
C ASP A 139 -16.50 12.71 -9.53
N GLU A 140 -15.46 12.19 -8.87
CA GLU A 140 -14.68 11.06 -9.38
C GLU A 140 -14.13 10.16 -8.28
N VAL A 141 -14.13 8.86 -8.54
CA VAL A 141 -13.44 7.85 -7.74
C VAL A 141 -12.32 7.24 -8.59
N ALA A 142 -11.08 7.50 -8.23
CA ALA A 142 -9.90 6.85 -8.80
C ALA A 142 -9.63 5.55 -8.03
N ILE A 143 -9.58 4.41 -8.72
CA ILE A 143 -9.37 3.11 -8.09
C ILE A 143 -8.00 2.54 -8.41
N GLY A 144 -7.33 2.01 -7.36
CA GLY A 144 -6.01 1.40 -7.45
C GLY A 144 -6.03 -0.04 -7.98
N ILE A 145 -7.12 -0.77 -7.71
CA ILE A 145 -7.36 -2.13 -8.18
C ILE A 145 -8.74 -2.17 -8.82
N ASP A 146 -8.84 -2.66 -10.06
CA ASP A 146 -10.08 -2.54 -10.87
C ASP A 146 -11.29 -3.28 -10.24
N ASP A 147 -11.05 -4.32 -9.47
CA ASP A 147 -12.08 -5.04 -8.71
C ASP A 147 -12.89 -4.14 -7.76
N GLY A 148 -12.34 -3.02 -7.31
CA GLY A 148 -13.00 -2.03 -6.46
C GLY A 148 -14.28 -1.45 -7.08
N ARG A 149 -14.35 -1.39 -8.39
CA ARG A 149 -15.52 -0.90 -9.16
C ARG A 149 -16.82 -1.60 -8.77
N LYS A 150 -16.77 -2.90 -8.50
CA LYS A 150 -17.94 -3.73 -8.17
C LYS A 150 -18.64 -3.32 -6.88
N PHE A 151 -17.94 -2.62 -5.99
CA PHE A 151 -18.41 -2.29 -4.64
C PHE A 151 -18.88 -0.84 -4.47
N ILE A 152 -18.81 -0.03 -5.54
CA ILE A 152 -19.23 1.38 -5.56
C ILE A 152 -20.11 1.69 -6.79
N PRO A 153 -21.20 0.92 -7.00
CA PRO A 153 -22.03 1.05 -8.21
C PRO A 153 -22.71 2.41 -8.35
N ASP A 154 -22.88 3.14 -7.24
CA ASP A 154 -23.52 4.46 -7.20
C ASP A 154 -22.54 5.63 -7.46
N ALA A 155 -21.29 5.35 -7.76
CA ALA A 155 -20.31 6.40 -8.05
C ALA A 155 -20.63 7.09 -9.39
N LYS A 156 -20.54 8.42 -9.42
CA LYS A 156 -20.81 9.21 -10.64
C LYS A 156 -19.83 8.90 -11.77
N ASN A 157 -18.55 8.74 -11.42
CA ASN A 157 -17.49 8.38 -12.34
C ASN A 157 -16.44 7.55 -11.63
N ILE A 158 -15.97 6.48 -12.27
CA ILE A 158 -14.92 5.61 -11.76
C ILE A 158 -13.83 5.47 -12.81
N VAL A 159 -12.60 5.83 -12.43
CA VAL A 159 -11.43 5.74 -13.30
C VAL A 159 -10.42 4.77 -12.67
N PHE A 160 -9.93 3.84 -13.46
CA PHE A 160 -8.84 2.96 -13.05
C PHE A 160 -7.51 3.68 -13.28
N THR A 161 -6.84 4.06 -12.18
CA THR A 161 -5.57 4.78 -12.21
C THR A 161 -4.40 3.95 -11.70
N GLY A 162 -4.66 2.84 -11.03
CA GLY A 162 -3.64 2.15 -10.24
C GLY A 162 -3.35 2.89 -8.93
N ASN A 163 -2.42 2.33 -8.16
CA ASN A 163 -1.89 2.96 -6.94
C ASN A 163 -0.53 3.60 -7.24
N PRO A 164 -0.24 4.80 -6.73
CA PRO A 164 1.08 5.41 -6.86
C PRO A 164 2.18 4.51 -6.30
N VAL A 165 3.24 4.35 -7.07
CA VAL A 165 4.45 3.62 -6.68
C VAL A 165 5.61 4.57 -6.47
N ARG A 166 6.61 4.14 -5.71
CA ARG A 166 7.84 4.92 -5.52
C ARG A 166 8.61 5.00 -6.83
N PRO A 167 9.02 6.20 -7.29
CA PRO A 167 9.76 6.33 -8.54
C PRO A 167 11.05 5.48 -8.58
N SER A 168 11.76 5.37 -7.46
CA SER A 168 13.01 4.59 -7.36
C SER A 168 12.83 3.12 -7.74
N ILE A 169 11.67 2.51 -7.46
CA ILE A 169 11.44 1.10 -7.81
C ILE A 169 11.36 0.86 -9.32
N LEU A 170 10.99 1.87 -10.10
CA LEU A 170 10.86 1.80 -11.56
C LEU A 170 12.19 2.03 -12.29
N THR A 171 13.19 2.57 -11.61
CA THR A 171 14.47 2.97 -12.23
C THR A 171 15.61 1.99 -12.00
N VAL A 172 15.43 1.02 -11.09
CA VAL A 172 16.45 0.02 -10.76
C VAL A 172 16.42 -1.14 -11.76
N GLU A 173 17.52 -1.28 -12.50
CA GLU A 173 17.69 -2.41 -13.40
C GLU A 173 18.03 -3.69 -12.63
N ARG A 174 17.38 -4.83 -13.00
CA ARG A 174 17.54 -6.11 -12.32
C ARG A 174 18.99 -6.58 -12.24
N SER A 175 19.75 -6.48 -13.35
CA SER A 175 21.15 -6.90 -13.39
C SER A 175 22.03 -6.10 -12.45
N ALA A 176 21.82 -4.77 -12.40
CA ALA A 176 22.52 -3.87 -11.49
C ALA A 176 22.17 -4.18 -10.02
N ALA A 177 20.88 -4.41 -9.72
CA ALA A 177 20.41 -4.78 -8.40
C ALA A 177 21.03 -6.10 -7.90
N ARG A 178 21.10 -7.12 -8.76
CA ARG A 178 21.74 -8.41 -8.42
C ARG A 178 23.24 -8.27 -8.18
N ALA A 179 23.93 -7.44 -8.98
CA ALA A 179 25.35 -7.15 -8.79
C ALA A 179 25.61 -6.39 -7.49
N GLU A 180 24.79 -5.38 -7.14
CA GLU A 180 24.88 -4.62 -5.89
C GLU A 180 24.75 -5.52 -4.66
N LEU A 181 23.84 -6.51 -4.71
CA LEU A 181 23.61 -7.47 -3.63
C LEU A 181 24.56 -8.70 -3.69
N ASN A 182 25.54 -8.72 -4.59
CA ASN A 182 26.47 -9.84 -4.79
C ASN A 182 25.76 -11.21 -4.94
N LEU A 183 24.66 -11.25 -5.71
CA LEU A 183 23.86 -12.45 -5.91
C LEU A 183 24.46 -13.31 -7.04
N ASP A 184 24.51 -14.61 -6.80
CA ASP A 184 24.82 -15.64 -7.79
C ASP A 184 23.56 -16.04 -8.60
N ASP A 185 23.63 -17.14 -9.38
CA ASP A 185 22.55 -17.61 -10.24
C ASP A 185 21.42 -18.33 -9.50
N ARG A 186 21.56 -18.56 -8.19
CA ARG A 186 20.50 -19.17 -7.37
C ARG A 186 19.29 -18.25 -7.30
N PRO A 187 18.09 -18.81 -7.14
CA PRO A 187 16.88 -18.03 -6.94
C PRO A 187 16.98 -17.15 -5.68
N PHE A 188 16.71 -15.86 -5.85
CA PHE A 188 16.66 -14.91 -4.74
C PHE A 188 15.23 -14.67 -4.28
N VAL A 189 14.95 -15.04 -3.04
CA VAL A 189 13.64 -14.92 -2.40
C VAL A 189 13.69 -13.83 -1.33
N ILE A 190 12.83 -12.83 -1.44
CA ILE A 190 12.68 -11.82 -0.39
C ILE A 190 11.37 -12.05 0.38
N ILE A 191 11.43 -11.82 1.70
CA ILE A 191 10.32 -12.09 2.62
C ILE A 191 10.11 -10.90 3.55
N PHE A 192 8.90 -10.35 3.59
CA PHE A 192 8.59 -9.26 4.51
C PHE A 192 7.11 -9.15 4.85
N GLY A 193 6.81 -8.92 6.12
CA GLY A 193 5.44 -8.78 6.65
C GLY A 193 4.92 -7.33 6.72
N GLY A 194 5.62 -6.37 6.08
CA GLY A 194 5.37 -4.93 6.19
C GLY A 194 6.31 -4.24 7.19
N SER A 195 6.26 -2.90 7.26
CA SER A 195 7.21 -2.08 8.05
C SER A 195 7.20 -2.35 9.55
N LEU A 196 6.08 -2.78 10.09
CA LEU A 196 5.94 -3.12 11.52
C LEU A 196 6.22 -4.59 11.79
N GLY A 197 6.25 -5.43 10.75
CA GLY A 197 6.34 -6.88 10.87
C GLY A 197 4.97 -7.53 11.15
N ALA A 198 4.98 -8.87 11.15
CA ALA A 198 3.78 -9.69 11.41
C ALA A 198 4.22 -10.98 12.09
N ARG A 199 3.88 -11.14 13.38
CA ARG A 199 4.42 -12.19 14.26
C ARG A 199 4.26 -13.61 13.67
N ASP A 200 3.05 -14.00 13.31
CA ASP A 200 2.77 -15.36 12.86
C ASP A 200 3.33 -15.62 11.45
N PHE A 201 3.34 -14.59 10.60
CA PHE A 201 4.02 -14.61 9.31
C PHE A 201 5.54 -14.79 9.48
N ASN A 202 6.18 -14.00 10.34
CA ASN A 202 7.61 -14.09 10.61
C ASN A 202 8.00 -15.45 11.17
N LYS A 203 7.16 -16.01 12.07
CA LYS A 203 7.37 -17.35 12.63
C LYS A 203 7.37 -18.41 11.54
N ALA A 204 6.35 -18.45 10.69
CA ALA A 204 6.26 -19.45 9.62
C ALA A 204 7.39 -19.29 8.59
N ALA A 205 7.76 -18.05 8.25
CA ALA A 205 8.88 -17.76 7.37
C ALA A 205 10.21 -18.24 7.95
N ALA A 206 10.48 -17.97 9.24
CA ALA A 206 11.69 -18.44 9.92
C ALA A 206 11.76 -19.98 9.96
N ASP A 207 10.63 -20.65 10.24
CA ASP A 207 10.55 -22.12 10.24
C ASP A 207 10.84 -22.70 8.85
N TRP A 208 10.33 -22.06 7.78
CA TRP A 208 10.64 -22.46 6.42
C TRP A 208 12.13 -22.25 6.11
N ILE A 209 12.70 -21.09 6.44
CA ILE A 209 14.14 -20.82 6.22
C ILE A 209 14.99 -21.87 6.94
N CYS A 210 14.69 -22.19 8.20
CA CYS A 210 15.38 -23.24 8.93
C CYS A 210 15.31 -24.60 8.21
N SER A 211 14.19 -24.95 7.61
CA SER A 211 14.02 -26.23 6.93
C SER A 211 14.78 -26.36 5.62
N VAL A 212 15.18 -25.25 5.01
CA VAL A 212 15.89 -25.22 3.72
C VAL A 212 17.34 -24.75 3.81
N ALA A 213 17.79 -24.27 4.96
CA ALA A 213 19.11 -23.65 5.15
C ALA A 213 20.26 -24.54 4.64
N ASP A 214 20.35 -25.78 5.08
CA ASP A 214 21.42 -26.72 4.70
C ASP A 214 21.37 -27.12 3.22
N SER A 215 20.28 -26.80 2.53
CA SER A 215 20.16 -27.14 1.08
C SER A 215 20.92 -26.17 0.20
N HIS A 216 21.19 -24.95 0.65
CA HIS A 216 21.80 -23.85 -0.11
C HIS A 216 21.15 -23.59 -1.48
N LYS A 217 19.86 -23.91 -1.62
CA LYS A 217 19.13 -23.78 -2.89
C LYS A 217 18.75 -22.34 -3.25
N TYR A 218 18.63 -21.50 -2.24
CA TYR A 218 18.10 -20.13 -2.37
C TYR A 218 19.10 -19.12 -1.79
N ARG A 219 19.04 -17.90 -2.32
CA ARG A 219 19.49 -16.70 -1.64
C ARG A 219 18.27 -16.10 -0.96
N ILE A 220 18.34 -15.79 0.33
CA ILE A 220 17.18 -15.35 1.10
C ILE A 220 17.49 -14.03 1.81
N LEU A 221 16.57 -13.05 1.67
CA LEU A 221 16.56 -11.83 2.47
C LEU A 221 15.22 -11.72 3.18
N MET A 222 15.23 -11.71 4.51
CA MET A 222 14.03 -11.54 5.32
C MET A 222 14.07 -10.23 6.10
N GLY A 223 13.03 -9.40 5.95
CA GLY A 223 12.74 -8.24 6.77
C GLY A 223 11.71 -8.56 7.85
N THR A 224 12.09 -8.49 9.12
CA THR A 224 11.21 -8.87 10.25
C THR A 224 10.25 -7.78 10.67
N GLY A 225 10.56 -6.50 10.39
CA GLY A 225 9.81 -5.32 10.83
C GLY A 225 10.23 -4.77 12.19
N LYS A 226 9.90 -3.50 12.44
CA LYS A 226 10.46 -2.68 13.54
C LYS A 226 9.87 -2.92 14.94
N LEU A 227 8.80 -3.72 15.10
CA LEU A 227 8.16 -3.94 16.41
C LEU A 227 8.78 -5.10 17.20
N ASN A 228 10.10 -5.03 17.49
CA ASN A 228 10.83 -6.03 18.28
C ASN A 228 10.65 -7.48 17.76
N GLN A 229 10.41 -7.63 16.45
CA GLN A 229 10.23 -8.95 15.83
C GLN A 229 11.56 -9.64 15.54
N TYR A 230 12.64 -8.85 15.38
CA TYR A 230 13.97 -9.37 15.02
C TYR A 230 14.48 -10.38 16.05
N ASP A 231 14.51 -10.02 17.34
CA ASP A 231 15.01 -10.89 18.40
C ASP A 231 14.20 -12.18 18.52
N ALA A 232 12.87 -12.09 18.34
CA ALA A 232 11.99 -13.27 18.36
C ALA A 232 12.28 -14.22 17.19
N VAL A 233 12.59 -13.68 16.01
CA VAL A 233 12.98 -14.44 14.82
C VAL A 233 14.37 -15.06 15.02
N MET A 234 15.37 -14.30 15.50
CA MET A 234 16.71 -14.81 15.76
C MET A 234 16.71 -15.92 16.84
N LYS A 235 15.92 -15.74 17.90
CA LYS A 235 15.69 -16.80 18.87
C LYS A 235 15.13 -18.07 18.23
N ARG A 236 14.19 -17.92 17.28
CA ARG A 236 13.60 -19.06 16.58
C ARG A 236 14.63 -19.83 15.74
N PHE A 237 15.55 -19.14 15.08
CA PHE A 237 16.67 -19.77 14.38
C PHE A 237 17.52 -20.57 15.34
N ALA A 238 17.91 -19.97 16.47
CA ALA A 238 18.71 -20.65 17.50
C ALA A 238 18.00 -21.88 18.08
N ASP A 239 16.70 -21.78 18.39
CA ASP A 239 15.87 -22.88 18.90
C ASP A 239 15.77 -24.06 17.89
N ASN A 240 15.93 -23.79 16.58
CA ASN A 240 15.97 -24.81 15.52
C ASN A 240 17.41 -25.24 15.15
N GLY A 241 18.43 -24.78 15.90
CA GLY A 241 19.82 -25.14 15.68
C GLY A 241 20.47 -24.48 14.45
N VAL A 242 19.84 -23.45 13.88
CA VAL A 242 20.35 -22.70 12.72
C VAL A 242 21.03 -21.43 13.22
N ASP A 243 22.34 -21.35 12.98
CA ASP A 243 23.14 -20.16 13.20
C ASP A 243 23.29 -19.40 11.88
N THR A 244 22.53 -18.32 11.73
CA THR A 244 22.46 -17.57 10.47
C THR A 244 23.79 -16.94 10.06
N GLU A 245 24.75 -16.75 10.99
CA GLU A 245 26.08 -16.23 10.67
C GLU A 245 26.94 -17.23 9.86
N LYS A 246 26.56 -18.50 9.86
CA LYS A 246 27.24 -19.55 9.08
C LYS A 246 26.75 -19.68 7.65
N TYR A 247 25.65 -19.00 7.31
CA TYR A 247 25.03 -19.07 5.98
C TYR A 247 25.18 -17.73 5.26
N ASP A 248 26.08 -17.65 4.30
CA ASP A 248 26.29 -16.47 3.46
C ASP A 248 25.15 -16.19 2.47
N ASP A 249 24.23 -17.13 2.34
CA ASP A 249 23.07 -17.08 1.46
C ASP A 249 21.76 -16.73 2.18
N ILE A 250 21.79 -16.52 3.52
CA ILE A 250 20.63 -16.13 4.32
C ILE A 250 20.94 -14.81 5.05
N THR A 251 20.14 -13.78 4.77
CA THR A 251 20.25 -12.47 5.44
C THR A 251 18.95 -12.16 6.16
N ILE A 252 19.04 -11.90 7.47
CA ILE A 252 17.90 -11.46 8.29
C ILE A 252 18.14 -10.02 8.74
N SER A 253 17.18 -9.15 8.50
CA SER A 253 17.26 -7.74 8.87
C SER A 253 15.99 -7.29 9.59
N GLU A 254 16.12 -6.34 10.51
CA GLU A 254 14.95 -5.70 11.11
C GLU A 254 14.14 -4.93 10.03
N TYR A 255 14.86 -4.24 9.14
CA TYR A 255 14.25 -3.44 8.09
C TYR A 255 15.10 -3.45 6.81
N ILE A 256 14.46 -3.65 5.67
CA ILE A 256 15.12 -3.60 4.36
C ILE A 256 15.08 -2.15 3.85
N TYR A 257 16.18 -1.43 3.99
CA TYR A 257 16.26 0.00 3.62
C TYR A 257 16.28 0.22 2.10
N ASN A 258 16.99 -0.64 1.37
CA ASN A 258 17.10 -0.62 -0.10
C ASN A 258 16.07 -1.56 -0.75
N MET A 259 14.80 -1.43 -0.36
CA MET A 259 13.71 -2.31 -0.81
C MET A 259 13.53 -2.28 -2.33
N ASP A 260 13.80 -1.16 -3.00
CA ASP A 260 13.77 -1.02 -4.45
C ASP A 260 14.81 -1.90 -5.15
N VAL A 261 16.03 -1.94 -4.61
CA VAL A 261 17.09 -2.86 -5.09
C VAL A 261 16.69 -4.31 -4.81
N ALA A 262 16.28 -4.63 -3.57
CA ALA A 262 15.92 -5.99 -3.19
C ALA A 262 14.77 -6.55 -4.04
N MET A 263 13.69 -5.78 -4.22
CA MET A 263 12.54 -6.20 -5.02
C MET A 263 12.88 -6.38 -6.49
N ASN A 264 13.70 -5.49 -7.08
CA ASN A 264 14.12 -5.64 -8.47
C ASN A 264 15.06 -6.83 -8.67
N ALA A 265 15.94 -7.13 -7.74
CA ALA A 265 16.83 -8.29 -7.77
C ALA A 265 16.08 -9.63 -7.61
N ALA A 266 14.96 -9.65 -6.87
CA ALA A 266 14.24 -10.86 -6.49
C ALA A 266 13.69 -11.67 -7.67
N ASP A 267 13.68 -12.99 -7.52
CA ASP A 267 12.96 -13.93 -8.38
C ASP A 267 11.54 -14.17 -7.86
N LEU A 268 11.38 -14.18 -6.54
CA LEU A 268 10.11 -14.39 -5.87
C LEU A 268 10.00 -13.51 -4.62
N VAL A 269 8.82 -12.96 -4.40
CA VAL A 269 8.53 -12.14 -3.21
C VAL A 269 7.46 -12.84 -2.37
N ILE A 270 7.73 -13.01 -1.07
CA ILE A 270 6.75 -13.50 -0.10
C ILE A 270 6.37 -12.33 0.80
N SER A 271 5.12 -11.88 0.75
CA SER A 271 4.73 -10.69 1.52
C SER A 271 3.25 -10.67 1.94
N ARG A 272 2.92 -9.71 2.80
CA ARG A 272 1.52 -9.30 3.03
C ARG A 272 0.95 -8.61 1.80
N ALA A 273 -0.40 -8.65 1.65
CA ALA A 273 -1.11 -8.11 0.49
C ALA A 273 -1.58 -6.65 0.69
N GLY A 274 -0.67 -5.79 1.18
CA GLY A 274 -0.92 -4.35 1.26
C GLY A 274 -0.97 -3.72 -0.13
N ALA A 275 -1.92 -2.82 -0.37
CA ALA A 275 -2.16 -2.24 -1.69
C ALA A 275 -0.92 -1.58 -2.32
N SER A 276 -0.11 -0.86 -1.52
CA SER A 276 1.14 -0.26 -2.01
C SER A 276 2.17 -1.32 -2.42
N THR A 277 2.33 -2.40 -1.63
CA THR A 277 3.22 -3.51 -1.98
C THR A 277 2.80 -4.17 -3.29
N LEU A 278 1.49 -4.43 -3.45
CA LEU A 278 0.97 -5.03 -4.68
C LEU A 278 1.18 -4.13 -5.89
N ALA A 279 0.99 -2.81 -5.72
CA ALA A 279 1.26 -1.85 -6.79
C ALA A 279 2.72 -1.89 -7.24
N GLU A 280 3.66 -1.94 -6.30
CA GLU A 280 5.09 -2.05 -6.60
C GLU A 280 5.42 -3.38 -7.27
N LEU A 281 4.93 -4.51 -6.73
CA LEU A 281 5.14 -5.84 -7.32
C LEU A 281 4.63 -5.92 -8.77
N THR A 282 3.42 -5.43 -9.01
CA THR A 282 2.83 -5.46 -10.36
C THR A 282 3.52 -4.48 -11.30
N ALA A 283 3.91 -3.29 -10.82
CA ALA A 283 4.61 -2.30 -11.65
C ALA A 283 5.96 -2.81 -12.19
N ILE A 284 6.66 -3.66 -11.42
CA ILE A 284 7.94 -4.24 -11.84
C ILE A 284 7.82 -5.72 -12.27
N GLY A 285 6.60 -6.24 -12.38
CA GLY A 285 6.32 -7.59 -12.88
C GLY A 285 6.90 -8.71 -12.01
N LYS A 286 6.80 -8.61 -10.67
CA LYS A 286 7.35 -9.62 -9.76
C LYS A 286 6.34 -10.73 -9.46
N PRO A 287 6.75 -12.01 -9.60
CA PRO A 287 6.01 -13.13 -9.03
C PRO A 287 5.94 -13.02 -7.51
N ALA A 288 4.78 -13.36 -6.92
CA ALA A 288 4.64 -13.27 -5.48
C ALA A 288 3.88 -14.46 -4.86
N ILE A 289 4.21 -14.74 -3.59
CA ILE A 289 3.37 -15.50 -2.68
C ILE A 289 2.79 -14.49 -1.69
N LEU A 290 1.48 -14.31 -1.70
CA LEU A 290 0.79 -13.35 -0.88
C LEU A 290 0.14 -14.02 0.32
N VAL A 291 0.43 -13.49 1.50
CA VAL A 291 -0.16 -13.95 2.77
C VAL A 291 -1.01 -12.81 3.34
N PRO A 292 -2.31 -12.73 2.99
CA PRO A 292 -3.15 -11.63 3.43
C PRO A 292 -3.34 -11.63 4.94
N SER A 293 -3.23 -10.45 5.58
CA SER A 293 -3.48 -10.31 7.01
C SER A 293 -4.97 -10.35 7.32
N PRO A 294 -5.45 -11.19 8.24
CA PRO A 294 -6.85 -11.22 8.65
C PRO A 294 -7.20 -10.09 9.65
N TYR A 295 -6.19 -9.38 10.17
CA TYR A 295 -6.36 -8.37 11.20
C TYR A 295 -6.65 -6.96 10.65
N VAL A 296 -6.81 -6.84 9.33
CA VAL A 296 -7.10 -5.56 8.67
C VAL A 296 -8.61 -5.33 8.52
N THR A 297 -8.98 -4.05 8.34
CA THR A 297 -10.38 -3.65 8.17
C THR A 297 -11.00 -4.31 6.94
N ASP A 298 -12.19 -4.90 7.11
CA ASP A 298 -13.01 -5.54 6.07
C ASP A 298 -12.26 -6.58 5.23
N ASN A 299 -11.24 -7.21 5.85
CA ASN A 299 -10.41 -8.24 5.19
C ASN A 299 -9.88 -7.79 3.82
N HIS A 300 -9.59 -6.48 3.67
CA HIS A 300 -9.22 -5.89 2.37
C HIS A 300 -7.96 -6.52 1.78
N GLN A 301 -7.02 -7.03 2.60
CA GLN A 301 -5.84 -7.72 2.07
C GLN A 301 -6.17 -9.02 1.37
N GLU A 302 -7.17 -9.78 1.83
CA GLU A 302 -7.65 -10.97 1.12
C GLU A 302 -8.21 -10.61 -0.25
N HIS A 303 -9.05 -9.57 -0.33
CA HIS A 303 -9.58 -9.08 -1.59
C HIS A 303 -8.46 -8.62 -2.54
N ASN A 304 -7.46 -7.92 -2.03
CA ASN A 304 -6.29 -7.48 -2.78
C ASN A 304 -5.50 -8.68 -3.33
N ALA A 305 -5.16 -9.66 -2.45
CA ALA A 305 -4.40 -10.85 -2.83
C ALA A 305 -5.12 -11.66 -3.91
N ARG A 306 -6.43 -11.90 -3.73
CA ARG A 306 -7.24 -12.67 -4.68
C ARG A 306 -7.39 -11.97 -6.03
N ALA A 307 -7.34 -10.63 -6.08
CA ALA A 307 -7.32 -9.91 -7.34
C ALA A 307 -6.05 -10.23 -8.15
N ILE A 308 -4.88 -10.23 -7.51
CA ILE A 308 -3.60 -10.54 -8.17
C ILE A 308 -3.52 -12.03 -8.53
N GLU A 309 -4.01 -12.93 -7.66
CA GLU A 309 -4.05 -14.37 -7.92
C GLU A 309 -4.91 -14.71 -9.15
N ARG A 310 -6.12 -14.13 -9.26
CA ARG A 310 -6.98 -14.31 -10.45
C ARG A 310 -6.32 -13.82 -11.74
N GLY A 311 -5.49 -12.79 -11.63
CA GLY A 311 -4.68 -12.32 -12.75
C GLY A 311 -3.47 -13.20 -13.07
N GLY A 312 -3.18 -14.23 -12.25
CA GLY A 312 -2.05 -15.16 -12.44
C GLY A 312 -0.68 -14.57 -12.04
N GLY A 313 -0.65 -13.44 -11.32
CA GLY A 313 0.58 -12.77 -10.88
C GLY A 313 1.09 -13.23 -9.51
N ALA A 314 0.28 -13.94 -8.74
CA ALA A 314 0.63 -14.42 -7.41
C ALA A 314 -0.06 -15.74 -7.06
N ALA A 315 0.53 -16.47 -6.10
CA ALA A 315 -0.14 -17.51 -5.32
C ALA A 315 -0.56 -16.91 -3.97
N VAL A 316 -1.64 -17.42 -3.36
CA VAL A 316 -2.15 -16.92 -2.07
C VAL A 316 -2.14 -18.05 -1.05
N ILE A 317 -1.52 -17.78 0.11
CA ILE A 317 -1.59 -18.64 1.30
C ILE A 317 -2.41 -17.89 2.36
N PRO A 318 -3.64 -18.34 2.67
CA PRO A 318 -4.41 -17.76 3.78
C PRO A 318 -3.65 -17.88 5.11
N GLU A 319 -3.79 -16.91 6.01
CA GLU A 319 -3.11 -16.94 7.32
C GLU A 319 -3.37 -18.23 8.11
N ALA A 320 -4.59 -18.78 8.01
CA ALA A 320 -4.97 -20.03 8.70
C ALA A 320 -4.22 -21.28 8.17
N GLU A 321 -3.71 -21.21 6.94
CA GLU A 321 -2.97 -22.29 6.29
C GLU A 321 -1.45 -22.04 6.30
N LEU A 322 -1.02 -20.91 6.86
CA LEU A 322 0.39 -20.47 6.84
C LEU A 322 1.25 -21.38 7.75
N SER A 323 2.26 -21.98 7.15
CA SER A 323 3.23 -22.85 7.80
C SER A 323 4.50 -22.97 6.96
N ALA A 324 5.59 -23.44 7.52
CA ALA A 324 6.81 -23.75 6.76
C ALA A 324 6.51 -24.69 5.57
N LYS A 325 5.65 -25.68 5.76
CA LYS A 325 5.28 -26.65 4.71
C LYS A 325 4.50 -26.00 3.57
N SER A 326 3.55 -25.11 3.86
CA SER A 326 2.78 -24.42 2.80
C SER A 326 3.64 -23.41 2.04
N ILE A 327 4.57 -22.72 2.73
CA ILE A 327 5.56 -21.86 2.08
C ILE A 327 6.47 -22.68 1.17
N ASP A 328 7.03 -23.78 1.68
CA ASP A 328 7.92 -24.67 0.92
C ASP A 328 7.25 -25.22 -0.34
N ALA A 329 6.02 -25.70 -0.21
CA ALA A 329 5.25 -26.20 -1.35
C ALA A 329 5.03 -25.13 -2.41
N ALA A 330 4.66 -23.89 -2.00
CA ALA A 330 4.41 -22.80 -2.91
C ALA A 330 5.72 -22.29 -3.57
N VAL A 331 6.80 -22.15 -2.80
CA VAL A 331 8.11 -21.73 -3.31
C VAL A 331 8.65 -22.76 -4.29
N SER A 332 8.66 -24.04 -3.90
CA SER A 332 9.16 -25.14 -4.75
C SER A 332 8.39 -25.25 -6.06
N ASP A 333 7.06 -25.13 -6.01
CA ASP A 333 6.19 -25.19 -7.19
C ASP A 333 6.45 -24.01 -8.17
N ILE A 334 6.75 -22.83 -7.67
CA ILE A 334 7.00 -21.65 -8.50
C ILE A 334 8.45 -21.63 -9.02
N VAL A 335 9.42 -21.81 -8.12
CA VAL A 335 10.85 -21.57 -8.42
C VAL A 335 11.46 -22.70 -9.23
N SER A 336 10.96 -23.94 -9.10
CA SER A 336 11.46 -25.08 -9.90
C SER A 336 11.22 -24.94 -11.40
N SER A 337 10.33 -24.06 -11.82
CA SER A 337 9.97 -23.83 -13.22
C SER A 337 10.26 -22.39 -13.66
N LYS A 338 11.32 -22.21 -14.46
CA LYS A 338 11.60 -20.89 -15.08
C LYS A 338 10.41 -20.38 -15.90
N THR A 339 9.70 -21.28 -16.59
CA THR A 339 8.50 -20.92 -17.35
C THR A 339 7.42 -20.34 -16.45
N LYS A 340 7.17 -20.95 -15.28
CA LYS A 340 6.18 -20.49 -14.33
C LYS A 340 6.55 -19.12 -13.73
N LEU A 341 7.82 -18.92 -13.36
CA LEU A 341 8.30 -17.61 -12.89
C LEU A 341 8.09 -16.52 -13.94
N VAL A 342 8.44 -16.78 -15.20
CA VAL A 342 8.27 -15.83 -16.31
C VAL A 342 6.80 -15.55 -16.58
N GLU A 343 5.96 -16.57 -16.57
CA GLU A 343 4.51 -16.44 -16.77
C GLU A 343 3.86 -15.62 -15.65
N MET A 344 4.15 -15.93 -14.38
CA MET A 344 3.65 -15.18 -13.24
C MET A 344 4.13 -13.73 -13.27
N GLY A 345 5.41 -13.48 -13.58
CA GLY A 345 5.96 -12.13 -13.72
C GLY A 345 5.28 -11.34 -14.84
N THR A 346 5.07 -11.97 -16.00
CA THR A 346 4.35 -11.36 -17.13
C THR A 346 2.92 -11.02 -16.78
N ASN A 347 2.23 -11.91 -16.07
CA ASN A 347 0.85 -11.68 -15.63
C ASN A 347 0.78 -10.60 -14.56
N SER A 348 1.73 -10.56 -13.63
CA SER A 348 1.88 -9.47 -12.65
C SER A 348 2.05 -8.12 -13.35
N ALA A 349 2.95 -8.02 -14.33
CA ALA A 349 3.21 -6.80 -15.11
C ALA A 349 1.98 -6.28 -15.85
N LYS A 350 1.13 -7.18 -16.40
CA LYS A 350 -0.13 -6.78 -17.07
C LYS A 350 -1.12 -6.05 -16.16
N MET A 351 -1.03 -6.28 -14.85
CA MET A 351 -1.88 -5.62 -13.85
C MET A 351 -1.24 -4.33 -13.30
N GLY A 352 0.04 -4.12 -13.56
CA GLY A 352 0.79 -2.98 -13.08
C GLY A 352 0.41 -1.67 -13.78
N VAL A 353 0.46 -0.59 -13.02
CA VAL A 353 0.22 0.78 -13.52
C VAL A 353 1.38 1.67 -13.04
N PRO A 354 2.56 1.57 -13.68
CA PRO A 354 3.76 2.32 -13.26
C PRO A 354 3.58 3.84 -13.35
N ASP A 355 2.73 4.31 -14.25
CA ASP A 355 2.37 5.72 -14.45
C ASP A 355 1.16 6.18 -13.61
N SER A 356 0.80 5.46 -12.55
CA SER A 356 -0.38 5.73 -11.74
C SER A 356 -0.46 7.17 -11.21
N ALA A 357 0.65 7.71 -10.70
CA ALA A 357 0.68 9.09 -10.21
C ALA A 357 0.36 10.11 -11.32
N ASP A 358 0.88 9.90 -12.54
CA ASP A 358 0.58 10.74 -13.71
C ASP A 358 -0.88 10.64 -14.12
N ARG A 359 -1.45 9.42 -14.11
CA ARG A 359 -2.88 9.22 -14.41
C ARG A 359 -3.76 9.97 -13.42
N ILE A 360 -3.46 9.88 -12.12
CA ILE A 360 -4.23 10.61 -11.09
C ILE A 360 -4.06 12.12 -11.28
N CYS A 361 -2.84 12.61 -11.51
CA CYS A 361 -2.60 14.02 -11.80
C CYS A 361 -3.40 14.51 -13.01
N LYS A 362 -3.47 13.72 -14.08
CA LYS A 362 -4.27 14.04 -15.28
C LYS A 362 -5.75 14.18 -14.95
N GLU A 363 -6.31 13.27 -14.13
CA GLU A 363 -7.71 13.37 -13.72
C GLU A 363 -7.96 14.58 -12.81
N VAL A 364 -7.05 14.90 -11.91
CA VAL A 364 -7.12 16.12 -11.08
C VAL A 364 -7.18 17.37 -11.96
N LEU A 365 -6.33 17.47 -12.98
CA LEU A 365 -6.33 18.61 -13.91
C LEU A 365 -7.62 18.67 -14.75
N ARG A 366 -8.08 17.54 -15.25
CA ARG A 366 -9.34 17.45 -16.01
C ARG A 366 -10.53 17.96 -15.19
N LEU A 367 -10.56 17.65 -13.89
CA LEU A 367 -11.60 18.14 -12.99
C LEU A 367 -11.53 19.65 -12.77
N ILE A 368 -10.32 20.22 -12.66
CA ILE A 368 -10.11 21.68 -12.54
C ILE A 368 -10.59 22.39 -13.82
N ASP A 369 -10.18 21.92 -14.99
CA ASP A 369 -10.49 22.59 -16.27
C ASP A 369 -11.98 22.49 -16.64
N LYS A 370 -12.65 21.41 -16.27
CA LYS A 370 -14.11 21.26 -16.48
C LYS A 370 -14.92 22.27 -15.66
N ASN A 371 -14.35 22.87 -14.64
CA ASN A 371 -15.05 23.75 -13.71
C ASN A 371 -14.68 25.24 -13.92
N LYS A 372 -13.76 25.55 -14.85
CA LYS A 372 -13.47 26.89 -15.36
C LYS A 372 -14.43 27.24 -16.48
#